data_6dff86cee2ede13cabb8589abc0dbbb5
#
_entry.id   6dff86cee2ede13cabb8589abc0dbbb5
#
_cell.length_a   1.000
_cell.length_b   1.000
_cell.length_c   1.000
_cell.angle_alpha   90.00
_cell.angle_beta   90.00
_cell.angle_gamma   90.00
#
_symmetry.space_group_name_H-M   'P 1'
#
loop_
_entity.id
_entity.type
_entity.pdbx_description
1 polymer ?
#
loop_
_entity_poly.entity_id
_entity_poly.type
_entity_poly.pdbx_seq_one_letter_code
_entity_poly.pdbx_strand_id
1 'polypeptide(L)'
;MANKKVLKVGLDSAAPFPMHSDYNSENFEGFEVDLLGAITSHLGLAVEYEVSLWSTILEKLFKGELDIICSAVTVTASRQHILEFSNPYLYFRLCAVVGQEDTLAGLNHFKNKTIGVREATEAEKYVREQFPSNNIVYAVTNKELYRKLVSGKIDLLVDDSPIAGGFLQKNKKLKIGMFLPKTDSSYAIAMKKGDLQLKTQFNDVLRLLKENGTYHNIYKKWFSDIQF
;
A
#
# COMPACT_ATOMS: atom_id res chain seq x y z
N MET A 1 28.24 4.33 24.27
CA MET A 1 27.01 3.84 23.61
C MET A 1 27.35 3.72 22.13
N ALA A 2 27.24 2.53 21.53
CA ALA A 2 27.51 2.38 20.10
C ALA A 2 26.48 3.21 19.32
N ASN A 3 26.95 4.03 18.39
CA ASN A 3 26.10 4.81 17.50
C ASN A 3 25.29 3.82 16.66
N LYS A 4 23.99 3.66 16.93
CA LYS A 4 23.12 2.82 16.08
C LYS A 4 23.11 3.40 14.69
N LYS A 5 23.32 2.57 13.67
CA LYS A 5 23.14 2.99 12.27
C LYS A 5 21.68 3.41 12.08
N VAL A 6 21.45 4.62 11.59
CA VAL A 6 20.12 5.15 11.31
C VAL A 6 19.70 4.73 9.90
N LEU A 7 18.52 4.14 9.76
CA LEU A 7 17.90 3.77 8.50
C LEU A 7 16.89 4.85 8.11
N LYS A 8 17.09 5.47 6.96
CA LYS A 8 16.18 6.49 6.42
C LYS A 8 15.06 5.84 5.61
N VAL A 9 13.84 6.04 6.03
CA VAL A 9 12.64 5.35 5.53
C VAL A 9 11.66 6.33 4.89
N GLY A 10 11.36 6.13 3.61
CA GLY A 10 10.32 6.87 2.92
C GLY A 10 8.92 6.33 3.22
N LEU A 11 8.02 7.22 3.59
CA LEU A 11 6.59 6.96 3.76
C LEU A 11 5.79 7.85 2.80
N ASP A 12 4.87 7.26 2.04
CA ASP A 12 3.96 8.01 1.18
C ASP A 12 2.92 8.76 2.02
N SER A 13 2.89 10.07 1.91
CA SER A 13 1.95 10.95 2.62
C SER A 13 0.48 10.66 2.33
N ALA A 14 0.20 9.92 1.27
CA ALA A 14 -1.15 9.52 0.88
C ALA A 14 -1.47 8.05 1.20
N ALA A 15 -0.54 7.29 1.77
CA ALA A 15 -0.80 5.91 2.18
C ALA A 15 -1.76 5.90 3.37
N PRO A 16 -2.94 5.27 3.23
CA PRO A 16 -3.97 5.35 4.24
C PRO A 16 -3.85 4.24 5.30
N PHE A 17 -4.60 4.41 6.40
CA PHE A 17 -4.90 3.33 7.33
C PHE A 17 -5.40 2.07 6.59
N PRO A 18 -5.04 0.82 6.98
CA PRO A 18 -4.30 0.50 8.20
C PRO A 18 -2.77 0.48 8.02
N MET A 19 -2.28 0.79 6.82
CA MET A 19 -0.84 0.77 6.53
C MET A 19 -0.11 1.81 7.36
N HIS A 20 -0.65 3.04 7.40
CA HIS A 20 -0.18 4.14 8.23
C HIS A 20 -1.36 4.90 8.84
N SER A 21 -1.14 5.55 9.99
CA SER A 21 -2.06 6.52 10.57
C SER A 21 -1.79 7.94 10.03
N ASP A 22 -2.69 8.89 10.33
CA ASP A 22 -2.53 10.28 9.89
C ASP A 22 -1.21 10.90 10.38
N TYR A 23 -0.44 11.48 9.45
CA TYR A 23 0.92 12.02 9.66
C TYR A 23 1.01 13.35 10.42
N ASN A 24 -0.04 13.77 11.11
CA ASN A 24 -0.06 15.04 11.85
C ASN A 24 0.57 14.94 13.26
N SER A 25 1.13 13.81 13.63
CA SER A 25 1.79 13.58 14.90
C SER A 25 3.25 13.17 14.71
N GLU A 26 4.11 13.49 15.66
CA GLU A 26 5.48 12.96 15.74
C GLU A 26 5.50 11.43 15.95
N ASN A 27 4.33 10.83 16.17
CA ASN A 27 4.16 9.40 16.40
C ASN A 27 3.61 8.74 15.12
N PHE A 28 4.43 7.92 14.51
CA PHE A 28 4.03 7.07 13.39
C PHE A 28 3.37 5.79 13.90
N GLU A 29 2.20 5.46 13.38
CA GLU A 29 1.45 4.24 13.69
C GLU A 29 0.98 3.58 12.40
N GLY A 30 0.74 2.27 12.44
CA GLY A 30 0.24 1.51 11.32
C GLY A 30 0.89 0.13 11.23
N PHE A 31 0.31 -0.71 10.40
CA PHE A 31 0.81 -2.07 10.18
C PHE A 31 2.28 -2.08 9.74
N GLU A 32 2.63 -1.24 8.79
CA GLU A 32 3.99 -1.19 8.25
C GLU A 32 4.98 -0.56 9.23
N VAL A 33 4.52 0.40 10.03
CA VAL A 33 5.36 1.01 11.09
C VAL A 33 5.70 -0.02 12.16
N ASP A 34 4.70 -0.79 12.64
CA ASP A 34 4.92 -1.85 13.62
C ASP A 34 5.81 -2.97 13.05
N LEU A 35 5.56 -3.39 11.80
CA LEU A 35 6.35 -4.42 11.15
C LEU A 35 7.81 -3.99 10.97
N LEU A 36 8.03 -2.78 10.45
CA LEU A 36 9.36 -2.23 10.27
C LEU A 36 10.08 -2.02 11.61
N GLY A 37 9.36 -1.54 12.62
CA GLY A 37 9.89 -1.41 13.99
C GLY A 37 10.36 -2.73 14.57
N ALA A 38 9.61 -3.83 14.37
CA ALA A 38 10.03 -5.15 14.78
C ALA A 38 11.29 -5.63 14.03
N ILE A 39 11.36 -5.40 12.70
CA ILE A 39 12.53 -5.75 11.88
C ILE A 39 13.77 -4.97 12.35
N THR A 40 13.66 -3.66 12.42
CA THR A 40 14.80 -2.78 12.73
C THR A 40 15.28 -2.94 14.18
N SER A 41 14.37 -3.19 15.11
CA SER A 41 14.72 -3.52 16.51
C SER A 41 15.57 -4.78 16.57
N HIS A 42 15.21 -5.84 15.82
CA HIS A 42 15.99 -7.08 15.76
C HIS A 42 17.38 -6.86 15.15
N LEU A 43 17.49 -5.98 14.16
CA LEU A 43 18.77 -5.63 13.51
C LEU A 43 19.59 -4.59 14.30
N GLY A 44 19.08 -4.05 15.40
CA GLY A 44 19.75 -3.00 16.17
C GLY A 44 19.85 -1.66 15.42
N LEU A 45 18.97 -1.41 14.44
CA LEU A 45 18.92 -0.17 13.66
C LEU A 45 18.00 0.86 14.33
N ALA A 46 18.31 2.15 14.19
CA ALA A 46 17.38 3.23 14.45
C ALA A 46 16.66 3.60 13.13
N VAL A 47 15.48 4.21 13.24
CA VAL A 47 14.69 4.61 12.07
C VAL A 47 14.45 6.11 12.08
N GLU A 48 14.62 6.74 10.91
CA GLU A 48 14.23 8.11 10.65
C GLU A 48 13.22 8.08 9.49
N TYR A 49 11.99 8.51 9.75
CA TYR A 49 10.93 8.55 8.74
C TYR A 49 10.93 9.88 7.99
N GLU A 50 10.84 9.79 6.68
CA GLU A 50 10.58 10.92 5.81
C GLU A 50 9.25 10.72 5.09
N VAL A 51 8.29 11.64 5.33
CA VAL A 51 6.97 11.61 4.71
C VAL A 51 6.92 12.55 3.53
N SER A 52 6.60 12.04 2.34
CA SER A 52 6.49 12.83 1.12
C SER A 52 5.55 12.16 0.12
N LEU A 53 5.29 12.81 -1.02
CA LEU A 53 4.51 12.20 -2.10
C LEU A 53 5.24 10.99 -2.69
N TRP A 54 4.48 10.03 -3.22
CA TRP A 54 5.01 8.78 -3.81
C TRP A 54 6.14 9.01 -4.81
N SER A 55 5.96 9.95 -5.76
CA SER A 55 6.98 10.28 -6.74
C SER A 55 8.28 10.80 -6.11
N THR A 56 8.15 11.61 -5.07
CA THR A 56 9.28 12.21 -4.35
C THR A 56 10.08 11.15 -3.57
N ILE A 57 9.40 10.25 -2.85
CA ILE A 57 10.12 9.20 -2.10
C ILE A 57 10.82 8.21 -3.01
N LEU A 58 10.23 7.91 -4.18
CA LEU A 58 10.91 7.11 -5.21
C LEU A 58 12.18 7.79 -5.71
N GLU A 59 12.10 9.07 -6.08
CA GLU A 59 13.25 9.84 -6.54
C GLU A 59 14.37 9.87 -5.48
N LYS A 60 14.01 10.09 -4.21
CA LYS A 60 14.96 10.10 -3.09
C LYS A 60 15.62 8.73 -2.86
N LEU A 61 14.87 7.64 -3.01
CA LEU A 61 15.45 6.31 -2.94
C LEU A 61 16.48 6.09 -4.07
N PHE A 62 16.18 6.51 -5.30
CA PHE A 62 17.13 6.42 -6.41
C PHE A 62 18.38 7.26 -6.21
N LYS A 63 18.26 8.45 -5.63
CA LYS A 63 19.40 9.31 -5.31
C LYS A 63 20.21 8.80 -4.10
N GLY A 64 19.70 7.82 -3.36
CA GLY A 64 20.32 7.31 -2.13
C GLY A 64 20.18 8.26 -0.94
N GLU A 65 19.21 9.16 -1.00
CA GLU A 65 18.81 10.03 0.12
C GLU A 65 17.94 9.28 1.13
N LEU A 66 17.27 8.21 0.67
CA LEU A 66 16.57 7.21 1.48
C LEU A 66 17.25 5.85 1.31
N ASP A 67 17.20 5.02 2.35
CA ASP A 67 17.68 3.64 2.31
C ASP A 67 16.59 2.68 1.82
N ILE A 68 15.35 2.88 2.27
CA ILE A 68 14.20 2.04 1.93
C ILE A 68 12.90 2.84 1.80
N ILE A 69 11.90 2.21 1.16
CA ILE A 69 10.50 2.64 1.21
C ILE A 69 9.66 1.50 1.79
N CYS A 70 8.88 1.78 2.84
CA CYS A 70 7.92 0.86 3.45
C CYS A 70 6.56 1.54 3.49
N SER A 71 5.81 1.48 2.37
CA SER A 71 4.60 2.26 2.16
C SER A 71 3.70 1.66 1.07
N ALA A 72 3.17 0.46 1.33
CA ALA A 72 2.32 -0.30 0.41
C ALA A 72 2.91 -0.42 -1.01
N VAL A 73 4.21 -0.73 -1.08
CA VAL A 73 4.91 -0.80 -2.37
C VAL A 73 4.60 -2.11 -3.07
N THR A 74 3.78 -2.04 -4.10
CA THR A 74 3.44 -3.19 -4.94
C THR A 74 4.67 -3.72 -5.67
N VAL A 75 4.91 -5.01 -5.56
CA VAL A 75 5.98 -5.70 -6.32
C VAL A 75 5.51 -5.90 -7.76
N THR A 76 6.22 -5.32 -8.71
CA THR A 76 5.96 -5.49 -10.14
C THR A 76 7.25 -5.78 -10.89
N ALA A 77 7.16 -6.44 -12.06
CA ALA A 77 8.33 -6.72 -12.89
C ALA A 77 9.08 -5.43 -13.27
N SER A 78 8.36 -4.36 -13.63
CA SER A 78 8.96 -3.08 -13.97
C SER A 78 9.74 -2.46 -12.79
N ARG A 79 9.18 -2.51 -11.58
CA ARG A 79 9.85 -2.01 -10.38
C ARG A 79 11.05 -2.87 -9.97
N GLN A 80 10.96 -4.19 -10.13
CA GLN A 80 12.08 -5.12 -9.85
C GLN A 80 13.31 -4.89 -10.75
N HIS A 81 13.14 -4.31 -11.94
CA HIS A 81 14.29 -3.91 -12.77
C HIS A 81 15.12 -2.79 -12.15
N ILE A 82 14.50 -1.91 -11.38
CA ILE A 82 15.11 -0.67 -10.87
C ILE A 82 15.23 -0.62 -9.33
N LEU A 83 14.57 -1.53 -8.62
CA LEU A 83 14.59 -1.64 -7.16
C LEU A 83 14.91 -3.08 -6.73
N GLU A 84 15.47 -3.23 -5.52
CA GLU A 84 15.39 -4.48 -4.78
C GLU A 84 14.15 -4.50 -3.92
N PHE A 85 13.66 -5.70 -3.63
CA PHE A 85 12.52 -5.91 -2.75
C PHE A 85 12.84 -6.96 -1.70
N SER A 86 12.34 -6.77 -0.48
CA SER A 86 12.24 -7.86 0.49
C SER A 86 11.33 -8.98 -0.02
N ASN A 87 11.28 -10.09 0.69
CA ASN A 87 10.16 -11.02 0.54
C ASN A 87 8.84 -10.31 0.84
N PRO A 88 7.74 -10.68 0.16
CA PRO A 88 6.45 -10.09 0.41
C PRO A 88 6.00 -10.25 1.87
N TYR A 89 5.47 -9.16 2.42
CA TYR A 89 4.87 -9.19 3.75
C TYR A 89 3.34 -9.22 3.73
N LEU A 90 2.69 -8.77 2.65
CA LEU A 90 1.23 -8.81 2.51
C LEU A 90 0.84 -9.14 1.06
N TYR A 91 -0.12 -10.04 0.89
CA TYR A 91 -0.71 -10.37 -0.41
C TYR A 91 -2.09 -9.75 -0.52
N PHE A 92 -2.46 -9.31 -1.72
CA PHE A 92 -3.73 -8.66 -1.97
C PHE A 92 -4.17 -8.81 -3.43
N ARG A 93 -5.37 -8.34 -3.73
CA ARG A 93 -5.89 -8.15 -5.09
C ARG A 93 -6.44 -6.74 -5.26
N LEU A 94 -6.53 -6.27 -6.48
CA LEU A 94 -7.33 -5.09 -6.77
C LEU A 94 -8.81 -5.42 -6.57
N CYS A 95 -9.56 -4.45 -6.10
CA CYS A 95 -11.00 -4.54 -5.93
C CYS A 95 -11.70 -3.30 -6.47
N ALA A 96 -12.95 -3.48 -6.86
CA ALA A 96 -13.85 -2.38 -7.16
C ALA A 96 -14.70 -2.07 -5.94
N VAL A 97 -14.62 -0.83 -5.45
CA VAL A 97 -15.43 -0.31 -4.35
C VAL A 97 -16.59 0.48 -4.93
N VAL A 98 -17.78 0.24 -4.41
CA VAL A 98 -19.06 0.85 -4.83
C VAL A 98 -19.91 1.27 -3.64
N GLY A 99 -21.01 1.96 -3.88
CA GLY A 99 -22.03 2.21 -2.87
C GLY A 99 -22.62 0.92 -2.31
N GLN A 100 -23.13 0.97 -1.07
CA GLN A 100 -23.64 -0.22 -0.35
C GLN A 100 -24.77 -0.91 -1.12
N GLU A 101 -25.62 -0.14 -1.84
CA GLU A 101 -26.76 -0.67 -2.59
C GLU A 101 -26.40 -1.10 -4.02
N ASP A 102 -25.21 -0.74 -4.51
CA ASP A 102 -24.79 -1.07 -5.87
C ASP A 102 -24.38 -2.53 -6.00
N THR A 103 -24.56 -3.10 -7.20
CA THR A 103 -24.21 -4.49 -7.50
C THR A 103 -23.29 -4.55 -8.71
N LEU A 104 -22.18 -5.26 -8.58
CA LEU A 104 -21.27 -5.60 -9.67
C LEU A 104 -21.29 -7.13 -9.86
N ALA A 105 -21.94 -7.60 -10.92
CA ALA A 105 -21.97 -9.02 -11.27
C ALA A 105 -20.80 -9.46 -12.16
N GLY A 106 -19.97 -8.51 -12.62
CA GLY A 106 -18.81 -8.77 -13.48
C GLY A 106 -18.28 -7.51 -14.13
N LEU A 107 -17.18 -7.63 -14.88
CA LEU A 107 -16.51 -6.49 -15.53
C LEU A 107 -17.39 -5.74 -16.54
N ASN A 108 -18.41 -6.39 -17.11
CA ASN A 108 -19.35 -5.72 -18.00
C ASN A 108 -20.12 -4.57 -17.33
N HIS A 109 -20.28 -4.60 -16.02
CA HIS A 109 -20.93 -3.54 -15.24
C HIS A 109 -20.08 -2.26 -15.12
N PHE A 110 -18.82 -2.31 -15.50
CA PHE A 110 -17.95 -1.12 -15.57
C PHE A 110 -18.24 -0.25 -16.80
N LYS A 111 -18.87 -0.82 -17.84
CA LYS A 111 -19.18 -0.09 -19.07
C LYS A 111 -20.02 1.15 -18.78
N ASN A 112 -19.61 2.29 -19.35
CA ASN A 112 -20.21 3.62 -19.18
C ASN A 112 -20.17 4.18 -17.74
N LYS A 113 -19.42 3.57 -16.83
CA LYS A 113 -19.22 4.06 -15.48
C LYS A 113 -18.04 5.03 -15.41
N THR A 114 -18.15 6.01 -14.54
CA THR A 114 -17.02 6.87 -14.17
C THR A 114 -16.19 6.16 -13.11
N ILE A 115 -14.94 5.85 -13.43
CA ILE A 115 -14.04 5.05 -12.58
C ILE A 115 -13.02 5.96 -11.92
N GLY A 116 -12.95 5.93 -10.58
CA GLY A 116 -11.90 6.60 -9.83
C GLY A 116 -10.67 5.71 -9.68
N VAL A 117 -9.48 6.29 -9.82
CA VAL A 117 -8.21 5.62 -9.54
C VAL A 117 -7.18 6.61 -8.97
N ARG A 118 -6.30 6.12 -8.11
CA ARG A 118 -5.16 6.89 -7.64
C ARG A 118 -4.06 6.91 -8.70
N GLU A 119 -3.48 8.10 -8.93
CA GLU A 119 -2.40 8.30 -9.88
C GLU A 119 -1.13 7.49 -9.53
N ALA A 120 -0.41 7.06 -10.55
CA ALA A 120 0.85 6.31 -10.47
C ALA A 120 0.77 4.98 -9.68
N THR A 121 -0.42 4.32 -9.69
CA THR A 121 -0.65 3.02 -9.06
C THR A 121 -0.90 1.90 -10.07
N GLU A 122 -0.82 0.66 -9.62
CA GLU A 122 -1.18 -0.50 -10.46
C GLU A 122 -2.69 -0.53 -10.74
N ALA A 123 -3.52 0.05 -9.86
CA ALA A 123 -4.95 0.23 -10.11
C ALA A 123 -5.21 1.15 -11.32
N GLU A 124 -4.48 2.28 -11.42
CA GLU A 124 -4.55 3.15 -12.58
C GLU A 124 -4.19 2.41 -13.87
N LYS A 125 -3.05 1.71 -13.84
CA LYS A 125 -2.59 0.94 -15.00
C LYS A 125 -3.63 -0.08 -15.44
N TYR A 126 -4.17 -0.86 -14.50
CA TYR A 126 -5.21 -1.86 -14.78
C TYR A 126 -6.46 -1.22 -15.41
N VAL A 127 -6.95 -0.13 -14.84
CA VAL A 127 -8.16 0.54 -15.36
C VAL A 127 -7.93 1.09 -16.76
N ARG A 128 -6.80 1.71 -17.04
CA ARG A 128 -6.46 2.22 -18.37
C ARG A 128 -6.37 1.12 -19.43
N GLU A 129 -5.83 -0.03 -19.05
CA GLU A 129 -5.69 -1.18 -19.96
C GLU A 129 -7.01 -1.91 -20.20
N GLN A 130 -7.82 -2.11 -19.15
CA GLN A 130 -9.06 -2.90 -19.25
C GLN A 130 -10.29 -2.08 -19.65
N PHE A 131 -10.29 -0.77 -19.36
CA PHE A 131 -11.43 0.12 -19.56
C PHE A 131 -11.06 1.43 -20.28
N PRO A 132 -10.39 1.37 -21.45
CA PRO A 132 -9.85 2.56 -22.11
C PRO A 132 -10.93 3.55 -22.61
N SER A 133 -12.18 3.08 -22.75
CA SER A 133 -13.31 3.92 -23.19
C SER A 133 -14.12 4.53 -22.05
N ASN A 134 -13.77 4.23 -20.80
CA ASN A 134 -14.47 4.77 -19.65
C ASN A 134 -13.99 6.19 -19.32
N ASN A 135 -14.87 6.96 -18.67
CA ASN A 135 -14.45 8.20 -18.02
C ASN A 135 -13.64 7.84 -16.76
N ILE A 136 -12.37 8.24 -16.71
CA ILE A 136 -11.47 7.94 -15.60
C ILE A 136 -11.19 9.22 -14.82
N VAL A 137 -11.44 9.20 -13.52
CA VAL A 137 -11.18 10.31 -12.60
C VAL A 137 -9.95 9.97 -11.77
N TYR A 138 -8.93 10.77 -11.91
CA TYR A 138 -7.68 10.65 -11.19
C TYR A 138 -7.67 11.49 -9.91
N ALA A 139 -6.94 11.03 -8.91
CA ALA A 139 -6.59 11.83 -7.73
C ALA A 139 -5.26 11.40 -7.14
N VAL A 140 -4.59 12.33 -6.48
CA VAL A 140 -3.32 12.09 -5.79
C VAL A 140 -3.51 11.25 -4.51
N THR A 141 -4.68 11.33 -3.87
CA THR A 141 -4.95 10.62 -2.61
C THR A 141 -6.19 9.75 -2.68
N ASN A 142 -6.15 8.58 -2.03
CA ASN A 142 -7.32 7.72 -1.86
C ASN A 142 -8.47 8.45 -1.15
N LYS A 143 -8.17 9.26 -0.12
CA LYS A 143 -9.17 10.04 0.64
C LYS A 143 -10.05 10.92 -0.25
N GLU A 144 -9.47 11.53 -1.27
CA GLU A 144 -10.23 12.32 -2.26
C GLU A 144 -11.16 11.44 -3.09
N LEU A 145 -10.68 10.29 -3.57
CA LEU A 145 -11.46 9.34 -4.37
C LEU A 145 -12.64 8.77 -3.60
N TYR A 146 -12.41 8.35 -2.33
CA TYR A 146 -13.49 7.86 -1.47
C TYR A 146 -14.56 8.93 -1.22
N ARG A 147 -14.18 10.21 -1.07
CA ARG A 147 -15.16 11.32 -0.98
C ARG A 147 -15.95 11.50 -2.27
N LYS A 148 -15.28 11.38 -3.43
CA LYS A 148 -15.95 11.47 -4.74
C LYS A 148 -16.94 10.31 -4.92
N LEU A 149 -16.59 9.10 -4.50
CA LEU A 149 -17.47 7.94 -4.55
C LEU A 149 -18.71 8.14 -3.64
N VAL A 150 -18.52 8.54 -2.39
CA VAL A 150 -19.63 8.82 -1.46
C VAL A 150 -20.56 9.93 -1.97
N SER A 151 -20.02 10.92 -2.68
CA SER A 151 -20.81 12.03 -3.23
C SER A 151 -21.41 11.75 -4.62
N GLY A 152 -21.24 10.57 -5.17
CA GLY A 152 -21.74 10.18 -6.50
C GLY A 152 -21.03 10.87 -7.67
N LYS A 153 -19.86 11.47 -7.47
CA LYS A 153 -19.05 12.07 -8.54
C LYS A 153 -18.28 11.04 -9.37
N ILE A 154 -18.10 9.85 -8.84
CA ILE A 154 -17.64 8.64 -9.52
C ILE A 154 -18.60 7.51 -9.17
N ASP A 155 -18.76 6.54 -10.07
CA ASP A 155 -19.65 5.39 -9.88
C ASP A 155 -18.98 4.25 -9.12
N LEU A 156 -17.68 4.10 -9.31
CA LEU A 156 -16.87 3.09 -8.64
C LEU A 156 -15.41 3.55 -8.52
N LEU A 157 -14.70 2.96 -7.59
CA LEU A 157 -13.28 3.19 -7.33
C LEU A 157 -12.54 1.85 -7.44
N VAL A 158 -11.43 1.82 -8.17
CA VAL A 158 -10.51 0.67 -8.15
C VAL A 158 -9.36 0.98 -7.22
N ASP A 159 -9.13 0.08 -6.25
CA ASP A 159 -8.11 0.24 -5.21
C ASP A 159 -7.53 -1.12 -4.78
N ASP A 160 -6.44 -1.09 -4.05
CA ASP A 160 -5.87 -2.27 -3.41
C ASP A 160 -6.78 -2.72 -2.26
N SER A 161 -7.05 -4.02 -2.17
CA SER A 161 -8.04 -4.52 -1.20
C SER A 161 -7.73 -4.22 0.28
N PRO A 162 -6.47 -4.20 0.77
CA PRO A 162 -6.19 -3.78 2.15
C PRO A 162 -6.50 -2.31 2.41
N ILE A 163 -6.22 -1.47 1.42
CA ILE A 163 -6.51 -0.03 1.46
C ILE A 163 -8.02 0.19 1.48
N ALA A 164 -8.73 -0.48 0.56
CA ALA A 164 -10.19 -0.44 0.53
C ALA A 164 -10.79 -0.87 1.87
N GLY A 165 -10.33 -1.99 2.44
CA GLY A 165 -10.78 -2.50 3.73
C GLY A 165 -10.67 -1.46 4.85
N GLY A 166 -9.55 -0.73 4.92
CA GLY A 166 -9.34 0.33 5.90
C GLY A 166 -10.34 1.50 5.76
N PHE A 167 -10.66 1.92 4.53
CA PHE A 167 -11.69 2.95 4.30
C PHE A 167 -13.10 2.45 4.61
N LEU A 168 -13.42 1.21 4.27
CA LEU A 168 -14.75 0.61 4.49
C LEU A 168 -15.04 0.37 5.97
N GLN A 169 -14.02 0.11 6.78
CA GLN A 169 -14.18 0.02 8.23
C GLN A 169 -14.80 1.30 8.81
N LYS A 170 -14.37 2.46 8.29
CA LYS A 170 -14.85 3.78 8.73
C LYS A 170 -16.07 4.30 7.95
N ASN A 171 -16.44 3.66 6.84
CA ASN A 171 -17.54 4.11 5.98
C ASN A 171 -18.45 2.97 5.52
N LYS A 172 -19.52 2.75 6.26
CA LYS A 172 -20.49 1.69 6.00
C LYS A 172 -21.44 1.95 4.82
N LYS A 173 -21.32 3.11 4.14
CA LYS A 173 -22.08 3.41 2.91
C LYS A 173 -21.45 2.78 1.67
N LEU A 174 -20.26 2.22 1.80
CA LEU A 174 -19.49 1.62 0.72
C LEU A 174 -19.22 0.13 1.00
N LYS A 175 -18.95 -0.62 -0.06
CA LYS A 175 -18.51 -2.02 0.02
C LYS A 175 -17.54 -2.37 -1.10
N ILE A 176 -16.79 -3.46 -0.95
CA ILE A 176 -16.16 -4.13 -2.07
C ILE A 176 -17.25 -4.79 -2.90
N GLY A 177 -17.47 -4.30 -4.11
CA GLY A 177 -18.44 -4.86 -5.05
C GLY A 177 -17.93 -6.13 -5.72
N MET A 178 -16.63 -6.17 -6.03
CA MET A 178 -15.95 -7.36 -6.54
C MET A 178 -14.42 -7.25 -6.45
N PHE A 179 -13.74 -8.39 -6.37
CA PHE A 179 -12.31 -8.48 -6.62
C PHE A 179 -12.03 -8.61 -8.11
N LEU A 180 -11.02 -7.92 -8.59
CA LEU A 180 -10.69 -7.91 -10.01
C LEU A 180 -9.89 -9.15 -10.40
N PRO A 181 -10.20 -9.80 -11.54
CA PRO A 181 -9.52 -11.02 -11.95
C PRO A 181 -8.06 -10.74 -12.38
N LYS A 182 -7.18 -11.71 -12.10
CA LYS A 182 -5.75 -11.68 -12.49
C LYS A 182 -5.00 -10.48 -11.94
N THR A 183 -5.35 -10.05 -10.73
CA THR A 183 -4.70 -8.92 -10.04
C THR A 183 -4.03 -9.33 -8.73
N ASP A 184 -3.75 -10.64 -8.57
CA ASP A 184 -2.99 -11.13 -7.42
C ASP A 184 -1.65 -10.43 -7.34
N SER A 185 -1.39 -9.80 -6.21
CA SER A 185 -0.25 -8.93 -6.01
C SER A 185 0.25 -8.98 -4.57
N SER A 186 1.35 -8.28 -4.31
CA SER A 186 1.90 -8.24 -2.96
C SER A 186 2.62 -6.93 -2.68
N TYR A 187 2.67 -6.57 -1.40
CA TYR A 187 3.54 -5.51 -0.90
C TYR A 187 4.84 -6.07 -0.36
N ALA A 188 5.93 -5.36 -0.63
CA ALA A 188 7.25 -5.63 -0.07
C ALA A 188 7.97 -4.32 0.25
N ILE A 189 8.99 -4.39 1.10
CA ILE A 189 9.85 -3.26 1.40
C ILE A 189 10.77 -3.05 0.21
N ALA A 190 10.72 -1.85 -0.38
CA ALA A 190 11.56 -1.49 -1.51
C ALA A 190 12.89 -0.89 -1.02
N MET A 191 13.96 -1.26 -1.70
CA MET A 191 15.35 -0.88 -1.41
C MET A 191 16.03 -0.41 -2.68
N LYS A 192 17.14 0.31 -2.54
CA LYS A 192 17.97 0.67 -3.68
C LYS A 192 18.44 -0.57 -4.43
N LYS A 193 18.47 -0.51 -5.77
CA LYS A 193 18.93 -1.62 -6.61
C LYS A 193 20.36 -2.02 -6.26
N GLY A 194 20.57 -3.32 -6.04
CA GLY A 194 21.86 -3.90 -5.68
C GLY A 194 22.15 -3.96 -4.17
N ASP A 195 21.26 -3.45 -3.29
CA ASP A 195 21.44 -3.59 -1.83
C ASP A 195 21.01 -4.99 -1.35
N LEU A 196 21.79 -5.99 -1.78
CA LEU A 196 21.51 -7.40 -1.49
C LEU A 196 21.77 -7.74 -0.02
N GLN A 197 22.67 -7.03 0.66
CA GLN A 197 22.95 -7.26 2.07
C GLN A 197 21.75 -6.87 2.93
N LEU A 198 21.23 -5.67 2.75
CA LEU A 198 20.05 -5.20 3.48
C LEU A 198 18.83 -6.08 3.21
N LYS A 199 18.61 -6.44 1.93
CA LYS A 199 17.56 -7.37 1.50
C LYS A 199 17.64 -8.70 2.25
N THR A 200 18.82 -9.31 2.32
CA THR A 200 19.02 -10.60 3.02
C THR A 200 18.70 -10.45 4.50
N GLN A 201 19.24 -9.43 5.17
CA GLN A 201 18.97 -9.17 6.58
C GLN A 201 17.47 -9.00 6.87
N PHE A 202 16.77 -8.21 6.04
CA PHE A 202 15.33 -8.00 6.19
C PHE A 202 14.53 -9.29 5.98
N ASN A 203 14.90 -10.09 4.98
CA ASN A 203 14.23 -11.36 4.69
C ASN A 203 14.40 -12.37 5.83
N ASP A 204 15.60 -12.46 6.41
CA ASP A 204 15.87 -13.37 7.52
C ASP A 204 15.06 -12.99 8.76
N VAL A 205 15.01 -11.68 9.06
CA VAL A 205 14.21 -11.21 10.20
C VAL A 205 12.71 -11.36 9.92
N LEU A 206 12.23 -11.04 8.70
CA LEU A 206 10.81 -11.22 8.33
C LEU A 206 10.38 -12.69 8.46
N ARG A 207 11.24 -13.63 8.07
CA ARG A 207 11.02 -15.07 8.27
C ARG A 207 10.90 -15.39 9.75
N LEU A 208 11.85 -14.92 10.58
CA LEU A 208 11.83 -15.12 12.02
C LEU A 208 10.55 -14.56 12.67
N LEU A 209 10.13 -13.35 12.29
CA LEU A 209 8.90 -12.74 12.81
C LEU A 209 7.64 -13.54 12.43
N LYS A 210 7.63 -14.20 11.28
CA LYS A 210 6.55 -15.10 10.88
C LYS A 210 6.58 -16.41 11.69
N GLU A 211 7.75 -16.99 11.89
CA GLU A 211 7.93 -18.26 12.62
C GLU A 211 7.60 -18.11 14.12
N ASN A 212 7.99 -17.01 14.76
CA ASN A 212 7.75 -16.79 16.19
C ASN A 212 6.39 -16.15 16.53
N GLY A 213 5.53 -15.91 15.53
CA GLY A 213 4.20 -15.36 15.71
C GLY A 213 4.12 -13.83 15.85
N THR A 214 5.25 -13.11 15.90
CA THR A 214 5.25 -11.63 16.01
C THR A 214 4.53 -10.98 14.82
N TYR A 215 4.82 -11.44 13.60
CA TYR A 215 4.12 -10.96 12.40
C TYR A 215 2.61 -11.17 12.52
N HIS A 216 2.16 -12.34 12.98
CA HIS A 216 0.74 -12.66 13.15
C HIS A 216 0.06 -11.70 14.14
N ASN A 217 0.72 -11.39 15.26
CA ASN A 217 0.20 -10.45 16.26
C ASN A 217 0.07 -9.03 15.70
N ILE A 218 1.08 -8.56 14.93
CA ILE A 218 1.03 -7.26 14.25
C ILE A 218 -0.10 -7.26 13.21
N TYR A 219 -0.20 -8.31 12.38
CA TYR A 219 -1.27 -8.45 11.41
C TYR A 219 -2.65 -8.40 12.06
N LYS A 220 -2.86 -9.18 13.11
CA LYS A 220 -4.13 -9.21 13.86
C LYS A 220 -4.47 -7.86 14.48
N LYS A 221 -3.50 -7.13 15.02
CA LYS A 221 -3.73 -5.79 15.59
C LYS A 221 -4.36 -4.84 14.58
N TRP A 222 -3.95 -4.90 13.30
CA TRP A 222 -4.35 -3.92 12.30
C TRP A 222 -5.43 -4.38 11.34
N PHE A 223 -5.58 -5.70 11.15
CA PHE A 223 -6.47 -6.28 10.15
C PHE A 223 -7.58 -7.18 10.72
N SER A 224 -7.70 -7.38 12.05
CA SER A 224 -8.72 -8.28 12.61
C SER A 224 -10.15 -7.91 12.17
N ASP A 225 -10.44 -6.64 12.02
CA ASP A 225 -11.76 -6.12 11.66
C ASP A 225 -11.88 -5.70 10.18
N ILE A 226 -10.86 -6.01 9.37
CA ILE A 226 -10.79 -5.64 7.97
C ILE A 226 -10.92 -6.88 7.11
N GLN A 227 -11.95 -6.92 6.27
CA GLN A 227 -12.15 -7.96 5.26
C GLN A 227 -11.65 -7.46 3.91
N PHE A 228 -10.68 -8.18 3.34
CA PHE A 228 -10.16 -7.91 2.00
C PHE A 228 -9.59 -9.15 1.32
#